data_f5f63b75606df6ef764d9f6ff8e07ef2
#
_entry.id   f5f63b75606df6ef764d9f6ff8e07ef2
#
_cell.length_a   1.000
_cell.length_b   1.000
_cell.length_c   1.000
_cell.angle_alpha   90.00
_cell.angle_beta   90.00
_cell.angle_gamma   90.00
#
_symmetry.space_group_name_H-M   'P 1'
#
loop_
_entity.id
_entity.type
_entity.pdbx_description
1 polymer ?
#
loop_
_entity_poly.entity_id
_entity_poly.type
_entity_poly.pdbx_seq_one_letter_code
_entity_poly.pdbx_strand_id
1 'polypeptide(L)'
;MGHLGHKIKLIDRQFRSRMDKNLENLGITTAQMNVLCYMEHHTERNVTQKQLSEAFNVKHSTMAGILQRMVEKDLLEIRPNPDNKKFKNIFLTEKAKSLQDKASAYREYTESVIIKDFTPDEKEYFEKTLFKVFHNLLNDSSLSPEDN
;
A
#
# COMPACT_ATOMS: atom_id res chain seq x y z
N MET A 1 7.59 -10.09 31.29
CA MET A 1 7.72 -10.23 29.83
C MET A 1 6.38 -9.94 29.18
N GLY A 2 6.34 -9.02 28.24
CA GLY A 2 5.08 -8.71 27.53
C GLY A 2 4.67 -9.87 26.61
N HIS A 3 3.36 -10.13 26.51
CA HIS A 3 2.81 -11.11 25.58
C HIS A 3 3.23 -10.82 24.13
N LEU A 4 3.41 -11.85 23.29
CA LEU A 4 3.81 -11.72 21.88
C LEU A 4 2.91 -10.74 21.11
N GLY A 5 1.60 -10.81 21.31
CA GLY A 5 0.66 -9.89 20.69
C GLY A 5 0.92 -8.41 21.03
N HIS A 6 1.37 -8.11 22.25
CA HIS A 6 1.76 -6.75 22.62
C HIS A 6 3.00 -6.29 21.84
N LYS A 7 4.01 -7.15 21.68
CA LYS A 7 5.21 -6.85 20.88
C LYS A 7 4.86 -6.59 19.43
N ILE A 8 3.98 -7.42 18.85
CA ILE A 8 3.48 -7.23 17.47
C ILE A 8 2.80 -5.87 17.34
N LYS A 9 1.92 -5.49 18.28
CA LYS A 9 1.26 -4.17 18.28
C LYS A 9 2.25 -3.01 18.38
N LEU A 10 3.31 -3.15 19.18
CA LEU A 10 4.35 -2.13 19.27
C LEU A 10 5.12 -1.96 17.96
N ILE A 11 5.47 -3.08 17.33
CA ILE A 11 6.14 -3.08 16.03
C ILE A 11 5.24 -2.44 14.96
N ASP A 12 3.99 -2.86 14.85
CA ASP A 12 3.01 -2.29 13.92
C ASP A 12 2.86 -0.77 14.11
N ARG A 13 2.77 -0.31 15.36
CA ARG A 13 2.70 1.13 15.66
C ARG A 13 3.93 1.89 15.16
N GLN A 14 5.13 1.36 15.37
CA GLN A 14 6.37 1.99 14.91
C GLN A 14 6.46 1.98 13.38
N PHE A 15 6.05 0.88 12.75
CA PHE A 15 6.00 0.77 11.31
C PHE A 15 5.02 1.79 10.69
N ARG A 16 3.80 1.87 11.20
CA ARG A 16 2.78 2.86 10.75
C ARG A 16 3.27 4.29 10.92
N SER A 17 3.85 4.61 12.08
CA SER A 17 4.37 5.97 12.33
C SER A 17 5.44 6.37 11.29
N ARG A 18 6.31 5.45 10.89
CA ARG A 18 7.29 5.68 9.82
C ARG A 18 6.61 5.88 8.46
N MET A 19 5.64 5.02 8.14
CA MET A 19 4.89 5.12 6.89
C MET A 19 4.15 6.45 6.79
N ASP A 20 3.46 6.87 7.84
CA ASP A 20 2.72 8.14 7.89
C ASP A 20 3.66 9.33 7.66
N LYS A 21 4.83 9.33 8.32
CA LYS A 21 5.84 10.37 8.14
C LYS A 21 6.41 10.40 6.71
N ASN A 22 6.64 9.24 6.12
CA ASN A 22 7.11 9.13 4.73
C ASN A 22 6.06 9.68 3.76
N LEU A 23 4.79 9.34 3.95
CA LEU A 23 3.69 9.84 3.13
C LEU A 23 3.51 11.36 3.30
N GLU A 24 3.64 11.89 4.51
CA GLU A 24 3.62 13.33 4.78
C GLU A 24 4.75 14.03 4.02
N ASN A 25 5.98 13.50 4.07
CA ASN A 25 7.13 14.04 3.33
C ASN A 25 6.91 14.01 1.81
N LEU A 26 6.17 13.01 1.31
CA LEU A 26 5.81 12.91 -0.11
C LEU A 26 4.60 13.77 -0.49
N GLY A 27 3.90 14.34 0.49
CA GLY A 27 2.71 15.16 0.28
C GLY A 27 1.49 14.39 -0.23
N ILE A 28 1.39 13.10 0.09
CA ILE A 28 0.28 12.24 -0.34
C ILE A 28 -0.33 11.46 0.82
N THR A 29 -1.55 10.98 0.63
CA THR A 29 -2.27 10.11 1.57
C THR A 29 -2.01 8.63 1.29
N THR A 30 -2.29 7.76 2.25
CA THR A 30 -2.26 6.29 2.07
C THR A 30 -3.12 5.85 0.89
N ALA A 31 -4.33 6.40 0.74
CA ALA A 31 -5.22 6.06 -0.36
C ALA A 31 -4.61 6.44 -1.73
N GLN A 32 -3.96 7.61 -1.82
CA GLN A 32 -3.27 8.05 -3.03
C GLN A 32 -2.06 7.17 -3.34
N MET A 33 -1.27 6.80 -2.33
CA MET A 33 -0.15 5.87 -2.51
C MET A 33 -0.65 4.51 -3.02
N ASN A 34 -1.74 3.97 -2.46
CA ASN A 34 -2.32 2.71 -2.93
C ASN A 34 -2.72 2.77 -4.41
N VAL A 35 -3.31 3.89 -4.86
CA VAL A 35 -3.62 4.09 -6.29
C VAL A 35 -2.33 4.08 -7.12
N LEU A 36 -1.28 4.79 -6.70
CA LEU A 36 0.01 4.80 -7.41
C LEU A 36 0.61 3.39 -7.51
N CYS A 37 0.61 2.63 -6.41
CA CYS A 37 1.11 1.25 -6.40
C CYS A 37 0.28 0.34 -7.32
N TYR A 38 -1.05 0.47 -7.31
CA TYR A 38 -1.91 -0.29 -8.22
C TYR A 38 -1.58 0.00 -9.69
N MET A 39 -1.44 1.28 -10.03
CA MET A 39 -1.10 1.72 -11.38
C MET A 39 0.26 1.19 -11.83
N GLU A 40 1.25 1.15 -10.95
CA GLU A 40 2.58 0.60 -11.22
C GLU A 40 2.54 -0.87 -11.62
N HIS A 41 1.69 -1.67 -10.96
CA HIS A 41 1.54 -3.09 -11.24
C HIS A 41 0.63 -3.40 -12.46
N HIS A 42 0.00 -2.39 -13.03
CA HIS A 42 -0.95 -2.55 -14.14
C HIS A 42 -0.61 -1.66 -15.34
N THR A 43 0.68 -1.40 -15.56
CA THR A 43 1.18 -0.50 -16.61
C THR A 43 0.78 -0.89 -18.04
N GLU A 44 0.55 -2.17 -18.30
CA GLU A 44 0.18 -2.70 -19.61
C GLU A 44 -1.34 -2.61 -19.91
N ARG A 45 -2.13 -2.11 -18.97
CA ARG A 45 -3.59 -2.06 -19.07
C ARG A 45 -4.09 -0.63 -18.93
N ASN A 46 -5.14 -0.32 -19.70
CA ASN A 46 -5.87 0.91 -19.49
C ASN A 46 -6.67 0.81 -18.18
N VAL A 47 -6.18 1.47 -17.14
CA VAL A 47 -6.83 1.48 -15.82
C VAL A 47 -7.97 2.49 -15.83
N THR A 48 -9.14 2.07 -15.36
CA THR A 48 -10.33 2.90 -15.24
C THR A 48 -10.70 3.14 -13.78
N GLN A 49 -11.48 4.19 -13.51
CA GLN A 49 -12.02 4.48 -12.17
C GLN A 49 -12.84 3.31 -11.62
N LYS A 50 -13.61 2.63 -12.48
CA LYS A 50 -14.40 1.46 -12.08
C LYS A 50 -13.50 0.34 -11.54
N GLN A 51 -12.43 0.00 -12.25
CA GLN A 51 -11.47 -1.03 -11.81
C GLN A 51 -10.84 -0.67 -10.46
N LEU A 52 -10.46 0.61 -10.26
CA LEU A 52 -9.93 1.06 -8.97
C LEU A 52 -10.97 0.95 -7.85
N SER A 53 -12.21 1.37 -8.09
CA SER A 53 -13.30 1.26 -7.12
C SER A 53 -13.53 -0.18 -6.67
N GLU A 54 -13.52 -1.11 -7.62
CA GLU A 54 -13.70 -2.55 -7.37
C GLU A 54 -12.48 -3.12 -6.63
N ALA A 55 -11.26 -2.82 -7.09
CA ALA A 55 -10.02 -3.33 -6.48
C ALA A 55 -9.85 -2.89 -5.02
N PHE A 56 -10.26 -1.67 -4.70
CA PHE A 56 -10.17 -1.12 -3.34
C PHE A 56 -11.45 -1.28 -2.50
N ASN A 57 -12.47 -1.89 -3.07
CA ASN A 57 -13.78 -2.07 -2.42
C ASN A 57 -14.34 -0.76 -1.81
N VAL A 58 -14.29 0.30 -2.59
CA VAL A 58 -14.82 1.62 -2.21
C VAL A 58 -15.91 2.07 -3.16
N LYS A 59 -16.77 2.98 -2.70
CA LYS A 59 -17.81 3.57 -3.54
C LYS A 59 -17.20 4.36 -4.69
N HIS A 60 -17.86 4.36 -5.84
CA HIS A 60 -17.44 5.10 -7.03
C HIS A 60 -17.20 6.60 -6.75
N SER A 61 -18.07 7.22 -5.93
CA SER A 61 -17.90 8.61 -5.49
C SER A 61 -16.66 8.84 -4.62
N THR A 62 -16.31 7.89 -3.77
CA THR A 62 -15.10 7.95 -2.94
C THR A 62 -13.85 7.91 -3.82
N MET A 63 -13.80 6.96 -4.76
CA MET A 63 -12.69 6.87 -5.72
C MET A 63 -12.60 8.14 -6.58
N ALA A 64 -13.71 8.65 -7.07
CA ALA A 64 -13.75 9.91 -7.83
C ALA A 64 -13.08 11.06 -7.05
N GLY A 65 -13.38 11.21 -5.76
CA GLY A 65 -12.76 12.22 -4.91
C GLY A 65 -11.26 12.04 -4.70
N ILE A 66 -10.79 10.79 -4.59
CA ILE A 66 -9.36 10.48 -4.49
C ILE A 66 -8.65 10.87 -5.79
N LEU A 67 -9.17 10.42 -6.94
CA LEU A 67 -8.59 10.69 -8.25
C LEU A 67 -8.58 12.19 -8.58
N GLN A 68 -9.67 12.92 -8.26
CA GLN A 68 -9.73 14.35 -8.47
C GLN A 68 -8.62 15.09 -7.74
N ARG A 69 -8.39 14.77 -6.45
CA ARG A 69 -7.29 15.35 -5.67
C ARG A 69 -5.91 14.97 -6.21
N MET A 70 -5.77 13.79 -6.81
CA MET A 70 -4.52 13.39 -7.44
C MET A 70 -4.27 14.14 -8.75
N VAL A 71 -5.33 14.43 -9.52
CA VAL A 71 -5.24 15.30 -10.71
C VAL A 71 -4.84 16.73 -10.30
N GLU A 72 -5.45 17.28 -9.25
CA GLU A 72 -5.11 18.62 -8.71
C GLU A 72 -3.64 18.70 -8.23
N LYS A 73 -3.08 17.60 -7.77
CA LYS A 73 -1.64 17.47 -7.41
C LYS A 73 -0.73 17.19 -8.59
N ASP A 74 -1.25 17.13 -9.81
CA ASP A 74 -0.51 16.77 -11.02
C ASP A 74 0.14 15.36 -10.96
N LEU A 75 -0.58 14.41 -10.34
CA LEU A 75 -0.13 13.01 -10.23
C LEU A 75 -0.79 12.11 -11.28
N LEU A 76 -1.97 12.49 -11.74
CA LEU A 76 -2.75 11.72 -12.71
C LEU A 76 -3.25 12.61 -13.83
N GLU A 77 -3.35 12.02 -15.02
CA GLU A 77 -4.14 12.52 -16.14
C GLU A 77 -5.31 11.56 -16.40
N ILE A 78 -6.49 12.12 -16.62
CA ILE A 78 -7.69 11.35 -16.95
C ILE A 78 -8.09 11.73 -18.38
N ARG A 79 -8.11 10.75 -19.29
CA ARG A 79 -8.42 10.95 -20.69
C ARG A 79 -9.59 10.06 -21.11
N PRO A 80 -10.48 10.52 -22.01
CA PRO A 80 -11.51 9.64 -22.60
C PRO A 80 -10.88 8.43 -23.27
N ASN A 81 -11.51 7.25 -23.13
CA ASN A 81 -11.08 6.09 -23.87
C ASN A 81 -11.43 6.30 -25.37
N PRO A 82 -10.47 6.16 -26.30
CA PRO A 82 -10.72 6.36 -27.73
C PRO A 82 -11.75 5.38 -28.32
N ASP A 83 -11.84 4.16 -27.78
CA ASP A 83 -12.75 3.12 -28.27
C ASP A 83 -14.15 3.23 -27.65
N ASN A 84 -14.27 3.82 -26.49
CA ASN A 84 -15.54 4.04 -25.80
C ASN A 84 -15.49 5.26 -24.88
N LYS A 85 -16.03 6.38 -25.37
CA LYS A 85 -16.05 7.68 -24.68
C LYS A 85 -16.78 7.69 -23.32
N LYS A 86 -17.57 6.64 -23.00
CA LYS A 86 -18.19 6.48 -21.68
C LYS A 86 -17.18 6.09 -20.60
N PHE A 87 -16.05 5.53 -20.97
CA PHE A 87 -14.99 5.17 -20.06
C PHE A 87 -13.85 6.19 -20.12
N LYS A 88 -13.24 6.42 -18.98
CA LYS A 88 -12.06 7.29 -18.84
C LYS A 88 -10.88 6.45 -18.39
N ASN A 89 -9.79 6.59 -19.11
CA ASN A 89 -8.53 5.96 -18.77
C ASN A 89 -7.70 6.90 -17.90
N ILE A 90 -6.99 6.33 -16.96
CA ILE A 90 -6.17 7.01 -15.98
C ILE A 90 -4.71 6.75 -16.29
N PHE A 91 -3.88 7.79 -16.31
CA PHE A 91 -2.47 7.73 -16.62
C PHE A 91 -1.66 8.42 -15.52
N LEU A 92 -0.48 7.86 -15.21
CA LEU A 92 0.48 8.50 -14.31
C LEU A 92 1.23 9.61 -15.04
N THR A 93 1.45 10.72 -14.35
CA THR A 93 2.35 11.79 -14.81
C THR A 93 3.80 11.44 -14.50
N GLU A 94 4.76 12.16 -15.09
CA GLU A 94 6.18 12.03 -14.74
C GLU A 94 6.44 12.40 -13.26
N LYS A 95 5.68 13.35 -12.72
CA LYS A 95 5.73 13.70 -11.29
C LYS A 95 5.33 12.51 -10.42
N ALA A 96 4.28 11.78 -10.79
CA ALA A 96 3.86 10.57 -10.06
C ALA A 96 4.93 9.48 -10.10
N LYS A 97 5.57 9.26 -11.24
CA LYS A 97 6.67 8.30 -11.38
C LYS A 97 7.87 8.67 -10.49
N SER A 98 8.27 9.95 -10.49
CA SER A 98 9.33 10.44 -9.60
C SER A 98 8.97 10.26 -8.11
N LEU A 99 7.70 10.40 -7.77
CA LEU A 99 7.21 10.18 -6.41
C LEU A 99 7.21 8.70 -6.03
N GLN A 100 6.91 7.80 -6.97
CA GLN A 100 7.04 6.35 -6.78
C GLN A 100 8.49 5.94 -6.51
N ASP A 101 9.47 6.52 -7.23
CA ASP A 101 10.89 6.26 -6.99
C ASP A 101 11.31 6.66 -5.57
N LYS A 102 10.85 7.83 -5.09
CA LYS A 102 11.07 8.27 -3.71
C LYS A 102 10.41 7.35 -2.69
N ALA A 103 9.19 6.90 -2.96
CA ALA A 103 8.48 5.97 -2.10
C ALA A 103 9.20 4.61 -2.02
N SER A 104 9.76 4.15 -3.14
CA SER A 104 10.60 2.94 -3.17
C SER A 104 11.84 3.09 -2.29
N ALA A 105 12.54 4.21 -2.39
CA ALA A 105 13.70 4.50 -1.54
C ALA A 105 13.34 4.50 -0.04
N TYR A 106 12.18 5.04 0.34
CA TYR A 106 11.70 4.97 1.73
C TYR A 106 11.42 3.53 2.17
N ARG A 107 10.84 2.70 1.30
CA ARG A 107 10.62 1.27 1.59
C ARG A 107 11.93 0.55 1.81
N GLU A 108 12.88 0.68 0.90
CA GLU A 108 14.21 0.05 1.00
C GLU A 108 14.93 0.47 2.29
N TYR A 109 14.88 1.76 2.63
CA TYR A 109 15.44 2.25 3.88
C TYR A 109 14.75 1.62 5.10
N THR A 110 13.42 1.53 5.09
CA THR A 110 12.67 0.92 6.19
C THR A 110 13.01 -0.57 6.34
N GLU A 111 13.10 -1.31 5.23
CA GLU A 111 13.56 -2.70 5.23
C GLU A 111 14.97 -2.83 5.84
N SER A 112 15.91 -1.97 5.44
CA SER A 112 17.26 -1.98 6.00
C SER A 112 17.29 -1.73 7.52
N VAL A 113 16.36 -0.91 8.03
CA VAL A 113 16.23 -0.65 9.47
C VAL A 113 15.65 -1.86 10.21
N ILE A 114 14.66 -2.55 9.60
CA ILE A 114 14.04 -3.73 10.20
C ILE A 114 15.07 -4.85 10.41
N ILE A 115 15.91 -5.08 9.43
CA ILE A 115 16.91 -6.16 9.45
C ILE A 115 18.30 -5.70 9.92
N LYS A 116 18.41 -4.48 10.45
CA LYS A 116 19.68 -3.97 10.96
C LYS A 116 20.24 -4.93 12.02
N ASP A 117 21.51 -5.21 11.90
CA ASP A 117 22.28 -6.11 12.78
C ASP A 117 21.83 -7.60 12.72
N PHE A 118 21.01 -7.99 11.75
CA PHE A 118 20.69 -9.40 11.49
C PHE A 118 21.81 -10.04 10.66
N THR A 119 22.18 -11.26 11.03
CA THR A 119 22.91 -12.15 10.12
C THR A 119 21.99 -12.66 9.00
N PRO A 120 22.53 -13.16 7.87
CA PRO A 120 21.71 -13.73 6.81
C PRO A 120 20.78 -14.86 7.31
N ASP A 121 21.26 -15.71 8.20
CA ASP A 121 20.48 -16.83 8.77
C ASP A 121 19.35 -16.33 9.68
N GLU A 122 19.61 -15.32 10.50
CA GLU A 122 18.60 -14.68 11.34
C GLU A 122 17.51 -14.01 10.50
N LYS A 123 17.87 -13.34 9.39
CA LYS A 123 16.92 -12.75 8.46
C LYS A 123 16.00 -13.82 7.86
N GLU A 124 16.57 -14.90 7.31
CA GLU A 124 15.81 -15.99 6.72
C GLU A 124 14.90 -16.67 7.75
N TYR A 125 15.39 -16.91 8.94
CA TYR A 125 14.61 -17.49 10.03
C TYR A 125 13.46 -16.58 10.45
N PHE A 126 13.72 -15.27 10.57
CA PHE A 126 12.71 -14.27 10.90
C PHE A 126 11.60 -14.19 9.86
N GLU A 127 11.94 -14.15 8.57
CA GLU A 127 10.98 -14.14 7.47
C GLU A 127 10.06 -15.36 7.51
N LYS A 128 10.64 -16.56 7.66
CA LYS A 128 9.88 -17.82 7.78
C LYS A 128 8.97 -17.83 9.00
N THR A 129 9.46 -17.33 10.12
CA THR A 129 8.69 -17.29 11.38
C THR A 129 7.55 -16.29 11.31
N LEU A 130 7.81 -15.10 10.77
CA LEU A 130 6.79 -14.08 10.56
C LEU A 130 5.66 -14.58 9.64
N PHE A 131 6.01 -15.30 8.59
CA PHE A 131 5.05 -15.92 7.68
C PHE A 131 4.18 -16.98 8.39
N LYS A 132 4.76 -17.79 9.27
CA LYS A 132 4.00 -18.74 10.10
C LYS A 132 3.01 -18.01 11.02
N VAL A 133 3.44 -16.94 11.68
CA VAL A 133 2.57 -16.14 12.55
C VAL A 133 1.39 -15.57 11.75
N PHE A 134 1.65 -15.03 10.56
CA PHE A 134 0.61 -14.51 9.67
C PHE A 134 -0.42 -15.60 9.30
N HIS A 135 0.06 -16.77 8.86
CA HIS A 135 -0.83 -17.88 8.50
C HIS A 135 -1.62 -18.44 9.68
N ASN A 136 -1.02 -18.53 10.87
CA ASN A 136 -1.74 -18.97 12.07
C ASN A 136 -2.91 -18.03 12.39
N LEU A 137 -2.68 -16.72 12.33
CA LEU A 137 -3.74 -15.74 12.57
C LEU A 137 -4.80 -15.69 11.46
N LEU A 138 -4.40 -15.94 10.21
CA LEU A 138 -5.32 -15.96 9.07
C LEU A 138 -6.24 -17.19 9.09
N ASN A 139 -5.73 -18.34 9.49
CA ASN A 139 -6.43 -19.61 9.45
C ASN A 139 -7.22 -19.91 10.74
N ASP A 140 -6.96 -19.17 11.81
CA ASP A 140 -7.75 -19.27 13.03
C ASP A 140 -9.06 -18.50 12.86
N SER A 141 -10.14 -19.23 12.66
CA SER A 141 -11.49 -18.68 12.56
C SER A 141 -12.16 -18.47 13.91
N SER A 142 -11.56 -18.93 15.02
CA SER A 142 -12.08 -18.71 16.37
C SER A 142 -11.77 -17.28 16.82
N LEU A 143 -12.81 -16.55 17.22
CA LEU A 143 -12.69 -15.19 17.72
C LEU A 143 -12.44 -15.15 19.23
N SER A 144 -12.75 -16.23 19.94
CA SER A 144 -12.52 -16.35 21.38
C SER A 144 -12.22 -17.80 21.81
N PRO A 145 -11.60 -18.01 22.98
CA PRO A 145 -11.40 -19.34 23.55
C PRO A 145 -12.72 -20.10 23.86
N GLU A 146 -13.83 -19.40 23.86
CA GLU A 146 -15.16 -19.96 24.15
C GLU A 146 -15.81 -20.61 22.91
N ASP A 147 -15.23 -20.37 21.72
CA ASP A 147 -15.69 -20.91 20.43
C ASP A 147 -15.08 -22.27 20.07
N ASN A 148 -14.28 -22.89 20.99
CA ASN A 148 -13.63 -24.21 20.81
C ASN A 148 -14.22 -25.28 21.73
#